data_af749109e91d68a155d1e12c4e0b8d98
#
_entry.id   af749109e91d68a155d1e12c4e0b8d98
#
_cell.length_a   1.000
_cell.length_b   1.000
_cell.length_c   1.000
_cell.angle_alpha   90.00
_cell.angle_beta   90.00
_cell.angle_gamma   90.00
#
_symmetry.space_group_name_H-M   'P 1'
#
loop_
_entity.id
_entity.type
_entity.pdbx_description
1 polymer ?
#
loop_
_entity_poly.entity_id
_entity_poly.type
_entity_poly.pdbx_seq_one_letter_code
_entity_poly.pdbx_strand_id
1 'polypeptide(L)'
;MDHPNAFVGQKQQPTEREVLSALGKSAPVWQELLAWFAEKGITGQEWKSISPKYGWSLRLSRKKRNIIHLSPCNGCFRAAFVLGDRAVRAALASDLLPGLIDEIRTARRYAEGTGIRLLVQDAKDLAAIRKLALIKFAN
;
A
#
# COMPACT_ATOMS: atom_id res chain seq x y z
N MET A 1 -10.64 -11.35 -10.15
CA MET A 1 -11.50 -10.22 -10.38
C MET A 1 -10.87 -8.92 -9.91
N ASP A 2 -10.98 -7.91 -10.71
CA ASP A 2 -10.35 -6.64 -10.40
C ASP A 2 -11.14 -5.84 -9.37
N HIS A 3 -10.39 -5.12 -8.55
CA HIS A 3 -10.96 -4.17 -7.61
C HIS A 3 -10.50 -2.79 -8.05
N PRO A 4 -11.29 -2.10 -8.88
CA PRO A 4 -10.89 -0.78 -9.35
C PRO A 4 -10.87 0.24 -8.21
N ASN A 5 -10.07 1.27 -8.38
CA ASN A 5 -10.01 2.37 -7.44
C ASN A 5 -11.41 3.00 -7.30
N ALA A 6 -11.82 3.30 -6.07
CA ALA A 6 -13.15 3.84 -5.78
C ALA A 6 -13.36 5.24 -6.35
N PHE A 7 -12.29 5.97 -6.68
CA PHE A 7 -12.34 7.37 -7.09
C PHE A 7 -11.93 7.61 -8.53
N VAL A 8 -12.09 6.59 -9.38
CA VAL A 8 -11.89 6.74 -10.83
C VAL A 8 -12.84 7.81 -11.34
N GLY A 9 -12.30 8.73 -12.15
CA GLY A 9 -13.09 9.83 -12.73
C GLY A 9 -13.25 11.05 -11.84
N GLN A 10 -12.81 10.97 -10.56
CA GLN A 10 -12.94 12.10 -9.65
C GLN A 10 -11.76 13.05 -9.81
N LYS A 11 -12.06 14.32 -10.08
CA LYS A 11 -11.02 15.34 -10.30
C LYS A 11 -10.43 15.89 -9.01
N GLN A 12 -11.21 15.85 -7.93
CA GLN A 12 -10.78 16.43 -6.66
C GLN A 12 -10.36 15.34 -5.68
N GLN A 13 -9.42 15.69 -4.80
CA GLN A 13 -8.95 14.78 -3.76
C GLN A 13 -10.13 14.30 -2.92
N PRO A 14 -10.22 12.99 -2.65
CA PRO A 14 -11.30 12.48 -1.81
C PRO A 14 -11.16 12.99 -0.38
N THR A 15 -12.30 13.23 0.25
CA THR A 15 -12.35 13.58 1.67
C THR A 15 -12.21 12.31 2.51
N GLU A 16 -11.83 12.46 3.77
CA GLU A 16 -11.77 11.32 4.69
C GLU A 16 -13.10 10.58 4.75
N ARG A 17 -14.20 11.33 4.81
CA ARG A 17 -15.54 10.75 4.83
C ARG A 17 -15.82 9.88 3.60
N GLU A 18 -15.45 10.39 2.42
CA GLU A 18 -15.62 9.65 1.18
C GLU A 18 -14.78 8.36 1.18
N VAL A 19 -13.56 8.45 1.66
CA VAL A 19 -12.65 7.30 1.72
C VAL A 19 -13.23 6.23 2.64
N LEU A 20 -13.62 6.58 3.85
CA LEU A 20 -14.16 5.62 4.82
C LEU A 20 -15.47 5.01 4.32
N SER A 21 -16.30 5.79 3.65
CA SER A 21 -17.54 5.29 3.06
C SER A 21 -17.26 4.25 1.97
N ALA A 22 -16.30 4.55 1.08
CA ALA A 22 -15.94 3.61 0.01
C ALA A 22 -15.34 2.32 0.56
N LEU A 23 -14.50 2.41 1.59
CA LEU A 23 -13.86 1.26 2.19
C LEU A 23 -14.85 0.32 2.90
N GLY A 24 -15.98 0.86 3.38
CA GLY A 24 -17.02 0.06 4.02
C GLY A 24 -16.47 -0.75 5.19
N LYS A 25 -16.65 -2.07 5.13
CA LYS A 25 -16.20 -2.98 6.20
C LYS A 25 -14.67 -2.97 6.41
N SER A 26 -13.91 -2.54 5.42
CA SER A 26 -12.45 -2.45 5.55
C SER A 26 -11.97 -1.12 6.14
N ALA A 27 -12.86 -0.18 6.43
CA ALA A 27 -12.48 1.12 7.00
C ALA A 27 -11.72 0.98 8.32
N PRO A 28 -12.12 0.15 9.29
CA PRO A 28 -11.35 -0.02 10.52
C PRO A 28 -9.94 -0.57 10.26
N VAL A 29 -9.79 -1.45 9.28
CA VAL A 29 -8.49 -2.03 8.90
C VAL A 29 -7.57 -0.95 8.36
N TRP A 30 -8.11 -0.07 7.51
CA TRP A 30 -7.38 1.09 6.98
C TRP A 30 -6.91 2.00 8.11
N GLN A 31 -7.82 2.33 9.04
CA GLN A 31 -7.49 3.19 10.17
C GLN A 31 -6.42 2.57 11.07
N GLU A 32 -6.53 1.27 11.34
CA GLU A 32 -5.54 0.55 12.12
C GLU A 32 -4.16 0.60 11.46
N LEU A 33 -4.11 0.41 10.14
CA LEU A 33 -2.85 0.45 9.40
C LEU A 33 -2.23 1.85 9.44
N LEU A 34 -3.02 2.90 9.24
CA LEU A 34 -2.52 4.27 9.31
C LEU A 34 -1.95 4.59 10.70
N ALA A 35 -2.62 4.14 11.76
CA ALA A 35 -2.15 4.34 13.13
C ALA A 35 -0.82 3.62 13.36
N TRP A 36 -0.69 2.40 12.86
CA TRP A 36 0.55 1.64 12.97
C TRP A 36 1.71 2.35 12.26
N PHE A 37 1.48 2.87 11.05
CA PHE A 37 2.50 3.63 10.33
C PHE A 37 2.92 4.88 11.10
N ALA A 38 1.95 5.58 11.69
CA ALA A 38 2.25 6.78 12.48
C ALA A 38 3.13 6.45 13.68
N GLU A 39 2.88 5.33 14.36
CA GLU A 39 3.72 4.87 15.47
C GLU A 39 5.16 4.59 15.03
N LYS A 40 5.36 4.21 13.77
CA LYS A 40 6.69 3.94 13.22
C LYS A 40 7.36 5.19 12.67
N GLY A 41 6.76 6.36 12.86
CA GLY A 41 7.31 7.62 12.36
C GLY A 41 7.05 7.86 10.87
N ILE A 42 6.19 7.06 10.25
CA ILE A 42 5.80 7.24 8.86
C ILE A 42 4.54 8.09 8.86
N THR A 43 4.72 9.39 9.00
CA THR A 43 3.63 10.34 9.23
C THR A 43 3.29 11.22 8.03
N GLY A 44 4.13 11.24 7.00
CA GLY A 44 3.82 12.00 5.79
C GLY A 44 2.67 11.36 5.05
N GLN A 45 1.65 12.14 4.72
CA GLN A 45 0.48 11.67 3.98
C GLN A 45 0.20 12.64 2.83
N GLU A 46 0.12 12.10 1.62
CA GLU A 46 -0.18 12.92 0.45
C GLU A 46 -1.05 12.13 -0.52
N TRP A 47 -2.21 12.69 -0.85
CA TRP A 47 -3.05 12.11 -1.88
C TRP A 47 -2.50 12.45 -3.26
N LYS A 48 -2.39 11.45 -4.11
CA LYS A 48 -1.87 11.58 -5.47
C LYS A 48 -2.83 10.97 -6.47
N SER A 49 -2.97 11.65 -7.61
CA SER A 49 -3.69 11.11 -8.76
C SER A 49 -2.85 11.39 -10.00
N ILE A 50 -2.44 10.33 -10.68
CA ILE A 50 -1.70 10.46 -11.95
C ILE A 50 -2.65 11.02 -13.02
N SER A 51 -3.87 10.50 -13.05
CA SER A 51 -4.95 11.01 -13.89
C SER A 51 -6.28 10.48 -13.36
N PRO A 52 -7.41 11.13 -13.70
CA PRO A 52 -8.72 10.65 -13.25
C PRO A 52 -8.99 9.19 -13.62
N LYS A 53 -8.40 8.70 -14.72
CA LYS A 53 -8.55 7.32 -15.17
C LYS A 53 -8.13 6.29 -14.12
N TYR A 54 -7.12 6.62 -13.31
CA TYR A 54 -6.55 5.68 -12.32
C TYR A 54 -7.03 5.93 -10.90
N GLY A 55 -7.76 7.03 -10.68
CA GLY A 55 -8.26 7.38 -9.34
C GLY A 55 -7.19 7.98 -8.45
N TRP A 56 -7.35 7.80 -7.13
CA TRP A 56 -6.52 8.43 -6.13
C TRP A 56 -5.86 7.41 -5.21
N SER A 57 -4.63 7.71 -4.79
CA SER A 57 -3.88 6.88 -3.85
C SER A 57 -3.27 7.75 -2.76
N LEU A 58 -3.25 7.23 -1.53
CA LEU A 58 -2.60 7.90 -0.41
C LEU A 58 -1.16 7.41 -0.31
N ARG A 59 -0.22 8.34 -0.47
CA ARG A 59 1.21 8.03 -0.35
C ARG A 59 1.65 8.32 1.07
N LEU A 60 2.22 7.32 1.74
CA LEU A 60 2.77 7.47 3.08
C LEU A 60 4.28 7.54 3.00
N SER A 61 4.86 8.50 3.74
CA SER A 61 6.30 8.75 3.65
C SER A 61 6.88 9.08 5.03
N ARG A 62 8.20 8.92 5.12
CA ARG A 62 9.00 9.36 6.26
C ARG A 62 10.20 10.12 5.74
N LYS A 63 10.37 11.36 6.21
CA LYS A 63 11.50 12.22 5.79
C LYS A 63 11.63 12.26 4.26
N LYS A 64 10.51 12.47 3.58
CA LYS A 64 10.40 12.54 2.12
C LYS A 64 10.66 11.21 1.39
N ARG A 65 10.91 10.12 2.11
CA ARG A 65 11.04 8.80 1.49
C ARG A 65 9.67 8.14 1.44
N ASN A 66 9.23 7.78 0.23
CA ASN A 66 7.97 7.08 0.02
C ASN A 66 8.09 5.64 0.52
N ILE A 67 7.17 5.22 1.36
CA ILE A 67 7.18 3.86 1.94
C ILE A 67 6.12 2.99 1.27
N ILE A 68 4.90 3.49 1.16
CA ILE A 68 3.78 2.69 0.66
C ILE A 68 2.75 3.60 0.00
N HIS A 69 2.01 3.05 -0.96
CA HIS A 69 0.85 3.70 -1.58
C HIS A 69 -0.39 2.88 -1.24
N LEU A 70 -1.42 3.54 -0.76
CA LEU A 70 -2.69 2.89 -0.43
C LEU A 70 -3.77 3.41 -1.37
N SER A 71 -4.41 2.49 -2.09
CA SER A 71 -5.43 2.83 -3.08
C SER A 71 -6.79 2.31 -2.63
N PRO A 72 -7.72 3.22 -2.24
CA PRO A 72 -9.05 2.79 -1.82
C PRO A 72 -9.82 2.17 -2.98
N CYS A 73 -10.50 1.06 -2.69
CA CYS A 73 -11.43 0.42 -3.60
C CYS A 73 -12.78 0.36 -2.90
N ASN A 74 -13.78 -0.20 -3.53
CA ASN A 74 -15.07 -0.38 -2.87
C ASN A 74 -15.03 -1.65 -2.02
N GLY A 75 -15.07 -1.47 -0.70
CA GLY A 75 -15.07 -2.57 0.26
C GLY A 75 -13.69 -3.14 0.61
N CYS A 76 -12.63 -2.60 0.04
CA CYS A 76 -11.25 -3.05 0.29
C CYS A 76 -10.26 -1.97 -0.16
N PHE A 77 -8.97 -2.24 -0.01
CA PHE A 77 -7.95 -1.34 -0.56
C PHE A 77 -6.72 -2.12 -0.99
N ARG A 78 -5.90 -1.50 -1.83
CA ARG A 78 -4.62 -2.07 -2.26
C ARG A 78 -3.48 -1.35 -1.59
N ALA A 79 -2.47 -2.13 -1.22
CA ALA A 79 -1.21 -1.62 -0.71
C ALA A 79 -0.14 -1.91 -1.76
N ALA A 80 0.58 -0.88 -2.20
CA ALA A 80 1.62 -1.01 -3.20
C ALA A 80 2.97 -0.57 -2.64
N PHE A 81 3.98 -1.40 -2.85
CA PHE A 81 5.36 -1.10 -2.49
C PHE A 81 6.22 -1.07 -3.74
N VAL A 82 7.24 -0.22 -3.73
CA VAL A 82 8.34 -0.31 -4.69
C VAL A 82 9.58 -0.63 -3.86
N LEU A 83 10.10 -1.86 -4.04
CA LEU A 83 11.22 -2.35 -3.26
C LEU A 83 12.52 -2.23 -4.04
N GLY A 84 13.53 -1.57 -3.46
CA GLY A 84 14.87 -1.57 -4.02
C GLY A 84 15.50 -2.94 -3.92
N ASP A 85 16.63 -3.15 -4.57
CA ASP A 85 17.27 -4.47 -4.62
C ASP A 85 17.62 -5.03 -3.25
N ARG A 86 18.05 -4.17 -2.32
CA ARG A 86 18.36 -4.61 -0.95
C ARG A 86 17.11 -5.09 -0.22
N ALA A 87 16.00 -4.37 -0.38
CA ALA A 87 14.73 -4.76 0.23
C ALA A 87 14.22 -6.06 -0.38
N VAL A 88 14.35 -6.25 -1.68
CA VAL A 88 13.97 -7.50 -2.34
C VAL A 88 14.76 -8.67 -1.75
N ARG A 89 16.08 -8.54 -1.63
CA ARG A 89 16.91 -9.59 -1.05
C ARG A 89 16.51 -9.92 0.38
N ALA A 90 16.25 -8.88 1.18
CA ALA A 90 15.81 -9.07 2.56
C ALA A 90 14.45 -9.76 2.62
N ALA A 91 13.52 -9.39 1.75
CA ALA A 91 12.20 -10.00 1.68
C ALA A 91 12.28 -11.48 1.29
N LEU A 92 13.11 -11.81 0.31
CA LEU A 92 13.27 -13.20 -0.14
C LEU A 92 13.90 -14.09 0.94
N ALA A 93 14.69 -13.51 1.83
CA ALA A 93 15.32 -14.23 2.94
C ALA A 93 14.46 -14.22 4.22
N SER A 94 13.29 -13.59 4.19
CA SER A 94 12.44 -13.44 5.36
C SER A 94 11.46 -14.59 5.54
N ASP A 95 10.66 -14.53 6.62
CA ASP A 95 9.62 -15.51 6.92
C ASP A 95 8.25 -15.15 6.33
N LEU A 96 8.23 -14.35 5.26
CA LEU A 96 6.99 -14.09 4.55
C LEU A 96 6.41 -15.39 4.00
N LEU A 97 5.08 -15.41 3.81
CA LEU A 97 4.41 -16.59 3.26
C LEU A 97 4.98 -16.95 1.89
N PRO A 98 5.11 -18.28 1.58
CA PRO A 98 5.68 -18.72 0.32
C PRO A 98 5.06 -18.10 -0.93
N GLY A 99 3.74 -17.92 -0.94
CA GLY A 99 3.07 -17.30 -2.08
C GLY A 99 3.53 -15.87 -2.32
N LEU A 100 3.74 -15.11 -1.26
CA LEU A 100 4.24 -13.74 -1.37
C LEU A 100 5.72 -13.71 -1.77
N ILE A 101 6.52 -14.64 -1.26
CA ILE A 101 7.92 -14.79 -1.67
C ILE A 101 7.99 -15.05 -3.18
N ASP A 102 7.13 -15.93 -3.69
CA ASP A 102 7.10 -16.22 -5.12
C ASP A 102 6.67 -15.01 -5.94
N GLU A 103 5.69 -14.24 -5.47
CA GLU A 103 5.27 -13.00 -6.13
C GLU A 103 6.42 -12.00 -6.22
N ILE A 104 7.18 -11.84 -5.13
CA ILE A 104 8.32 -10.91 -5.12
C ILE A 104 9.41 -11.39 -6.07
N ARG A 105 9.69 -12.70 -6.08
CA ARG A 105 10.72 -13.27 -6.94
C ARG A 105 10.42 -13.06 -8.43
N THR A 106 9.15 -13.14 -8.81
CA THR A 106 8.73 -13.05 -10.21
C THR A 106 8.19 -11.68 -10.60
N ALA A 107 8.12 -10.75 -9.66
CA ALA A 107 7.57 -9.41 -9.92
C ALA A 107 8.46 -8.62 -10.86
N ARG A 108 7.82 -7.76 -11.65
CA ARG A 108 8.53 -6.92 -12.60
C ARG A 108 9.40 -5.89 -11.90
N ARG A 109 10.65 -5.79 -12.35
CA ARG A 109 11.58 -4.77 -11.88
C ARG A 109 11.52 -3.56 -12.80
N TYR A 110 11.32 -2.38 -12.20
CA TYR A 110 11.34 -1.09 -12.88
C TYR A 110 12.62 -0.34 -12.48
N ALA A 111 12.83 0.82 -13.07
CA ALA A 111 13.99 1.66 -12.73
C ALA A 111 14.01 2.04 -11.24
N GLU A 112 12.84 2.30 -10.66
CA GLU A 112 12.71 2.66 -9.25
C GLU A 112 12.80 1.46 -8.30
N GLY A 113 12.66 0.24 -8.83
CA GLY A 113 12.66 -0.98 -8.04
C GLY A 113 11.60 -1.97 -8.45
N THR A 114 11.35 -2.95 -7.59
CA THR A 114 10.39 -4.03 -7.84
C THR A 114 9.04 -3.66 -7.24
N GLY A 115 8.00 -3.65 -8.08
CA GLY A 115 6.65 -3.30 -7.66
C GLY A 115 5.88 -4.50 -7.11
N ILE A 116 5.31 -4.35 -5.91
CA ILE A 116 4.48 -5.38 -5.27
C ILE A 116 3.17 -4.74 -4.86
N ARG A 117 2.07 -5.43 -5.15
CA ARG A 117 0.72 -4.97 -4.79
C ARG A 117 0.00 -6.05 -4.01
N LEU A 118 -0.64 -5.65 -2.91
CA LEU A 118 -1.37 -6.56 -2.03
C LEU A 118 -2.79 -6.03 -1.85
N LEU A 119 -3.77 -6.92 -1.97
CA LEU A 119 -5.16 -6.58 -1.70
C LEU A 119 -5.43 -6.76 -0.21
N VAL A 120 -6.05 -5.77 0.42
CA VAL A 120 -6.40 -5.81 1.84
C VAL A 120 -7.91 -5.79 1.99
N GLN A 121 -8.46 -6.87 2.51
CA GLN A 121 -9.90 -7.00 2.72
C GLN A 121 -10.26 -7.05 4.20
N ASP A 122 -9.38 -7.60 5.02
CA ASP A 122 -9.59 -7.69 6.47
C ASP A 122 -8.27 -7.64 7.24
N ALA A 123 -8.36 -7.70 8.57
CA ALA A 123 -7.20 -7.51 9.45
C ALA A 123 -6.09 -8.55 9.26
N LYS A 124 -6.42 -9.76 8.80
CA LYS A 124 -5.40 -10.81 8.59
C LYS A 124 -4.41 -10.43 7.50
N ASP A 125 -4.81 -9.56 6.58
CA ASP A 125 -3.93 -9.13 5.48
C ASP A 125 -2.87 -8.13 5.93
N LEU A 126 -2.99 -7.57 7.13
CA LEU A 126 -2.05 -6.55 7.62
C LEU A 126 -0.68 -7.10 7.99
N ALA A 127 -0.59 -8.37 8.39
CA ALA A 127 0.69 -8.95 8.82
C ALA A 127 1.76 -8.86 7.74
N ALA A 128 1.42 -9.23 6.50
CA ALA A 128 2.35 -9.17 5.37
C ALA A 128 2.75 -7.72 5.07
N ILE A 129 1.80 -6.79 5.13
CA ILE A 129 2.06 -5.38 4.86
C ILE A 129 3.01 -4.81 5.89
N ARG A 130 2.80 -5.12 7.16
CA ARG A 130 3.68 -4.65 8.24
C ARG A 130 5.10 -5.17 8.06
N LYS A 131 5.25 -6.46 7.73
CA LYS A 131 6.58 -7.05 7.49
C LYS A 131 7.28 -6.39 6.31
N LEU A 132 6.59 -6.22 5.18
CA LEU A 132 7.17 -5.56 4.01
C LEU A 132 7.54 -4.10 4.29
N ALA A 133 6.70 -3.39 5.03
CA ALA A 133 6.97 -2.01 5.38
C ALA A 133 8.25 -1.89 6.22
N LEU A 134 8.43 -2.78 7.20
CA LEU A 134 9.63 -2.79 8.03
C LEU A 134 10.87 -3.16 7.22
N ILE A 135 10.75 -4.10 6.29
CA ILE A 135 11.85 -4.47 5.39
C ILE A 135 12.25 -3.28 4.52
N LYS A 136 11.28 -2.62 3.92
CA LYS A 136 11.55 -1.44 3.10
C LYS A 136 12.17 -0.32 3.93
N PHE A 137 11.65 -0.09 5.12
CA PHE A 137 12.11 0.94 6.03
C PHE A 137 13.59 0.73 6.41
N ALA A 138 14.00 -0.51 6.62
CA ALA A 138 15.37 -0.86 7.03
C ALA A 138 16.36 -0.91 5.86
N ASN A 139 15.89 -0.89 4.65
CA ASN A 139 16.70 -1.05 3.46
C ASN A 139 16.46 0.04 2.42
#